data_fdf3e9b4ebca73105a91030ae26c7ae0
#
_entry.id   fdf3e9b4ebca73105a91030ae26c7ae0
#
_cell.length_a   1.000
_cell.length_b   1.000
_cell.length_c   1.000
_cell.angle_alpha   90.00
_cell.angle_beta   90.00
_cell.angle_gamma   90.00
#
_symmetry.space_group_name_H-M   'P 1'
#
loop_
_entity.id
_entity.type
_entity.pdbx_description
1 polymer ?
#
loop_
_entity_poly.entity_id
_entity_poly.type
_entity_poly.pdbx_seq_one_letter_code
_entity_poly.pdbx_strand_id
1 'polypeptide(L)'
;MMRKTLLSLSVLAGLNCFAQSFQFEIHEIGRHGNKMGQTSLVDIDKDGDLDWVYGARGQMNWFEYQSADQWVYHNIGEGASTDVGGCAIDVNEDGWMDFFVGTGWYKNSGEPKTKGFTTIPDVGSLFCHDNVATDVDGDGVLDIVALSNHPRNPYMVWYRKPEDPSSKWDSIYIAEGIHGGIDPMGYGDLDKDGDMDLVRGEAWFENANSIGTRWIPHKEFIPKNGSRPDKYGLCLKSWVIDLDQDGDLDIIQAEADTPDGRVFWFENDDLNWIYHGITAESTGQDFHSLLVADLDNDGDVDVFSSGGALSADDMKAFIWENIDGYGGAWKEHLVSEDINGHEAVGGDVDGDGDIDICTKPWNGDLHLFLENKLN
;
A
#
# COMPACT_ATOMS: atom_id res chain seq x y z
N MET A 1 49.86 43.00 -34.26
CA MET A 1 49.35 42.37 -33.03
C MET A 1 48.02 41.72 -33.36
N MET A 2 48.07 40.45 -33.74
CA MET A 2 46.82 39.69 -34.08
C MET A 2 46.35 38.94 -32.84
N ARG A 3 45.12 39.23 -32.39
CA ARG A 3 44.46 38.48 -31.32
C ARG A 3 43.82 37.23 -31.93
N LYS A 4 44.26 36.06 -31.46
CA LYS A 4 43.60 34.77 -31.75
C LYS A 4 42.46 34.58 -30.80
N THR A 5 41.24 34.50 -31.31
CA THR A 5 40.05 34.12 -30.57
C THR A 5 39.99 32.60 -30.56
N LEU A 6 40.09 31.98 -29.38
CA LEU A 6 39.78 30.54 -29.17
C LEU A 6 38.28 30.39 -29.09
N LEU A 7 37.68 29.65 -30.02
CA LEU A 7 36.34 29.09 -29.90
C LEU A 7 36.44 27.80 -29.05
N SER A 8 35.83 27.78 -27.88
CA SER A 8 35.64 26.54 -27.14
C SER A 8 34.38 25.84 -27.66
N LEU A 9 34.56 24.69 -28.25
CA LEU A 9 33.47 23.77 -28.60
C LEU A 9 33.13 23.01 -27.33
N SER A 10 31.99 23.31 -26.71
CA SER A 10 31.36 22.46 -25.69
C SER A 10 30.65 21.30 -26.39
N VAL A 11 31.23 20.11 -26.26
CA VAL A 11 30.54 18.86 -26.62
C VAL A 11 29.55 18.58 -25.50
N LEU A 12 28.24 18.81 -25.75
CA LEU A 12 27.20 18.18 -24.96
C LEU A 12 27.26 16.67 -25.26
N ALA A 13 27.76 15.90 -24.31
CA ALA A 13 27.54 14.47 -24.28
C ALA A 13 26.06 14.30 -23.87
N GLY A 14 25.20 14.02 -24.82
CA GLY A 14 23.86 13.51 -24.52
C GLY A 14 24.05 12.14 -23.86
N LEU A 15 23.76 12.04 -22.58
CA LEU A 15 23.51 10.78 -21.93
C LEU A 15 22.21 10.25 -22.57
N ASN A 16 22.34 9.28 -23.48
CA ASN A 16 21.25 8.42 -23.84
C ASN A 16 21.02 7.52 -22.61
N CYS A 17 20.15 7.93 -21.72
CA CYS A 17 19.56 7.02 -20.76
C CYS A 17 18.68 6.09 -21.61
N PHE A 18 19.14 4.89 -21.89
CA PHE A 18 18.28 3.84 -22.39
C PHE A 18 17.38 3.49 -21.19
N ALA A 19 16.08 3.67 -21.32
CA ALA A 19 15.13 3.14 -20.36
C ALA A 19 15.47 1.64 -20.15
N GLN A 20 15.85 1.31 -18.94
CA GLN A 20 16.12 -0.07 -18.55
C GLN A 20 14.75 -0.72 -18.44
N SER A 21 14.48 -1.76 -19.19
CA SER A 21 13.19 -2.46 -19.12
C SER A 21 13.13 -3.24 -17.81
N PHE A 22 11.98 -3.19 -17.12
CA PHE A 22 11.71 -3.99 -15.93
C PHE A 22 12.12 -5.46 -16.12
N GLN A 23 12.90 -5.99 -15.19
CA GLN A 23 13.36 -7.39 -15.20
C GLN A 23 13.16 -7.98 -13.81
N PHE A 24 12.11 -8.78 -13.67
CA PHE A 24 11.83 -9.49 -12.41
C PHE A 24 12.16 -10.97 -12.56
N GLU A 25 12.87 -11.52 -11.57
CA GLU A 25 12.97 -12.96 -11.37
C GLU A 25 11.96 -13.38 -10.29
N ILE A 26 11.15 -14.42 -10.58
CA ILE A 26 10.05 -14.80 -9.71
C ILE A 26 10.44 -16.01 -8.87
N HIS A 27 10.45 -15.85 -7.55
CA HIS A 27 10.81 -16.85 -6.55
C HIS A 27 9.61 -17.24 -5.70
N GLU A 28 9.57 -18.47 -5.22
CA GLU A 28 8.59 -18.93 -4.24
C GLU A 28 9.09 -18.59 -2.81
N ILE A 29 8.40 -17.69 -2.12
CA ILE A 29 8.65 -17.44 -0.67
C ILE A 29 8.27 -18.69 0.13
N GLY A 30 7.08 -19.24 -0.14
CA GLY A 30 6.58 -20.44 0.53
C GLY A 30 5.09 -20.65 0.34
N ARG A 31 4.58 -21.70 1.01
CA ARG A 31 3.17 -22.08 0.92
C ARG A 31 2.55 -22.18 2.29
N HIS A 32 1.71 -21.22 2.64
CA HIS A 32 0.98 -21.20 3.90
C HIS A 32 -0.23 -20.27 3.83
N GLY A 33 -1.28 -20.60 4.58
CA GLY A 33 -2.47 -19.76 4.71
C GLY A 33 -3.53 -20.02 3.64
N ASN A 34 -4.61 -19.29 3.77
CA ASN A 34 -5.74 -19.21 2.82
C ASN A 34 -6.65 -18.06 3.29
N LYS A 35 -7.25 -17.33 2.37
CA LYS A 35 -8.03 -16.11 2.64
C LYS A 35 -7.18 -15.10 3.41
N MET A 36 -6.08 -14.77 2.81
CA MET A 36 -5.05 -13.93 3.38
C MET A 36 -5.35 -12.47 3.08
N GLY A 37 -5.29 -11.67 4.11
CA GLY A 37 -5.58 -10.24 4.04
C GLY A 37 -4.35 -9.37 3.90
N GLN A 38 -4.42 -8.18 4.45
CA GLN A 38 -3.41 -7.14 4.39
C GLN A 38 -2.03 -7.64 4.86
N THR A 39 -1.00 -7.15 4.22
CA THR A 39 0.39 -7.58 4.39
C THR A 39 1.31 -6.41 4.70
N SER A 40 2.51 -6.73 5.16
CA SER A 40 3.57 -5.75 5.38
C SER A 40 4.93 -6.34 5.00
N LEU A 41 5.85 -5.47 4.63
CA LEU A 41 7.24 -5.79 4.34
C LEU A 41 8.10 -4.95 5.27
N VAL A 42 8.71 -5.57 6.29
CA VAL A 42 9.44 -4.89 7.36
C VAL A 42 10.54 -5.80 7.93
N ASP A 43 11.62 -5.23 8.40
CA ASP A 43 12.70 -5.92 9.12
C ASP A 43 12.22 -6.29 10.54
N ILE A 44 11.70 -7.50 10.70
CA ILE A 44 11.10 -8.00 11.96
C ILE A 44 12.15 -8.31 13.02
N ASP A 45 13.30 -8.81 12.61
CA ASP A 45 14.32 -9.33 13.54
C ASP A 45 15.62 -8.51 13.60
N LYS A 46 15.64 -7.39 12.86
CA LYS A 46 16.72 -6.40 12.81
C LYS A 46 18.02 -6.96 12.28
N ASP A 47 17.95 -7.85 11.30
CA ASP A 47 19.14 -8.34 10.61
C ASP A 47 19.51 -7.55 9.35
N GLY A 48 18.62 -6.64 8.90
CA GLY A 48 18.88 -5.63 7.88
C GLY A 48 18.24 -5.90 6.54
N ASP A 49 17.56 -7.03 6.38
CA ASP A 49 16.71 -7.32 5.24
C ASP A 49 15.20 -7.20 5.57
N LEU A 50 14.34 -7.25 4.57
CA LEU A 50 12.91 -7.10 4.79
C LEU A 50 12.20 -8.46 4.80
N ASP A 51 11.39 -8.66 5.81
CA ASP A 51 10.60 -9.85 6.03
C ASP A 51 9.17 -9.69 5.53
N TRP A 52 8.56 -10.78 5.08
CA TRP A 52 7.22 -10.81 4.56
C TRP A 52 6.19 -11.19 5.63
N VAL A 53 5.38 -10.22 6.07
CA VAL A 53 4.34 -10.42 7.09
C VAL A 53 2.97 -10.47 6.44
N TYR A 54 2.13 -11.43 6.86
CA TYR A 54 0.79 -11.59 6.33
C TYR A 54 -0.21 -12.11 7.36
N GLY A 55 -1.47 -11.68 7.20
CA GLY A 55 -2.60 -12.19 7.94
C GLY A 55 -3.30 -13.32 7.18
N ALA A 56 -3.65 -14.37 7.91
CA ALA A 56 -4.65 -15.35 7.51
C ALA A 56 -5.70 -15.40 8.60
N ARG A 57 -6.98 -15.66 8.27
CA ARG A 57 -8.09 -15.54 9.24
C ARG A 57 -7.78 -16.16 10.59
N GLY A 58 -7.62 -15.32 11.62
CA GLY A 58 -7.31 -15.72 12.99
C GLY A 58 -5.85 -16.00 13.29
N GLN A 59 -4.96 -15.82 12.34
CA GLN A 59 -3.52 -16.04 12.50
C GLN A 59 -2.72 -14.92 11.85
N MET A 60 -1.61 -14.53 12.48
CA MET A 60 -0.59 -13.68 11.89
C MET A 60 0.71 -14.48 11.77
N ASN A 61 1.39 -14.29 10.65
CA ASN A 61 2.55 -15.08 10.28
C ASN A 61 3.57 -14.21 9.56
N TRP A 62 4.82 -14.66 9.49
CA TRP A 62 5.84 -14.04 8.68
C TRP A 62 6.80 -15.07 8.09
N PHE A 63 7.40 -14.69 6.98
CA PHE A 63 8.53 -15.40 6.39
C PHE A 63 9.76 -14.51 6.53
N GLU A 64 10.78 -15.04 7.21
CA GLU A 64 12.09 -14.45 7.34
C GLU A 64 12.85 -14.63 6.04
N TYR A 65 13.37 -13.53 5.47
CA TYR A 65 14.23 -13.57 4.30
C TYR A 65 15.60 -14.17 4.68
N GLN A 66 16.18 -14.97 3.79
CA GLN A 66 17.53 -15.49 3.91
C GLN A 66 18.29 -15.38 2.57
N SER A 67 17.57 -15.49 1.48
CA SER A 67 17.98 -15.28 0.10
C SER A 67 16.75 -15.37 -0.80
N ALA A 68 16.85 -14.97 -2.06
CA ALA A 68 15.75 -15.02 -3.02
C ALA A 68 15.00 -16.37 -3.05
N ASP A 69 15.70 -17.48 -2.96
CA ASP A 69 15.16 -18.85 -2.99
C ASP A 69 14.96 -19.48 -1.59
N GLN A 70 15.22 -18.75 -0.51
CA GLN A 70 15.16 -19.32 0.84
C GLN A 70 14.55 -18.36 1.84
N TRP A 71 13.36 -18.72 2.33
CA TRP A 71 12.61 -18.03 3.36
C TRP A 71 12.25 -18.99 4.49
N VAL A 72 12.19 -18.49 5.70
CA VAL A 72 11.89 -19.32 6.89
C VAL A 72 10.56 -18.88 7.49
N TYR A 73 9.61 -19.80 7.55
CA TYR A 73 8.29 -19.57 8.11
C TYR A 73 8.32 -19.46 9.65
N HIS A 74 7.62 -18.45 10.16
CA HIS A 74 7.36 -18.23 11.58
C HIS A 74 5.89 -17.86 11.83
N ASN A 75 5.36 -18.27 12.97
CA ASN A 75 4.04 -17.82 13.43
C ASN A 75 4.18 -16.64 14.38
N ILE A 76 3.48 -15.54 14.13
CA ILE A 76 3.41 -14.39 15.04
C ILE A 76 2.45 -14.70 16.20
N GLY A 77 1.26 -15.20 15.88
CA GLY A 77 0.28 -15.54 16.90
C GLY A 77 -1.09 -15.89 16.37
N GLU A 78 -1.92 -16.36 17.29
CA GLU A 78 -3.32 -16.71 17.05
C GLU A 78 -4.22 -15.95 18.02
N GLY A 79 -5.50 -15.80 17.66
CA GLY A 79 -6.54 -15.33 18.58
C GLY A 79 -6.77 -13.83 18.63
N ALA A 80 -5.98 -13.00 17.98
CA ALA A 80 -6.43 -11.64 17.70
C ALA A 80 -7.38 -11.71 16.50
N SER A 81 -8.58 -11.18 16.70
CA SER A 81 -9.63 -11.29 15.68
C SER A 81 -9.42 -10.21 14.62
N THR A 82 -8.81 -10.59 13.52
CA THR A 82 -8.92 -9.83 12.28
C THR A 82 -9.69 -10.65 11.25
N ASP A 83 -10.45 -10.00 10.38
CA ASP A 83 -10.92 -10.70 9.18
C ASP A 83 -9.77 -10.77 8.17
N VAL A 84 -9.24 -9.61 7.82
CA VAL A 84 -8.16 -9.51 6.83
C VAL A 84 -7.19 -8.36 7.11
N GLY A 85 -7.56 -7.38 7.94
CA GLY A 85 -6.77 -6.19 8.18
C GLY A 85 -5.66 -6.38 9.21
N GLY A 86 -4.58 -5.64 9.02
CA GLY A 86 -3.46 -5.54 9.95
C GLY A 86 -2.31 -4.74 9.35
N CYS A 87 -1.56 -4.04 10.17
CA CYS A 87 -0.38 -3.30 9.72
C CYS A 87 0.79 -3.45 10.71
N ALA A 88 2.00 -3.41 10.18
CA ALA A 88 3.22 -3.33 10.98
C ALA A 88 3.41 -1.92 11.52
N ILE A 89 3.69 -1.80 12.80
CA ILE A 89 3.93 -0.55 13.50
C ILE A 89 4.66 -0.85 14.83
N ASP A 90 5.60 -0.02 15.23
CA ASP A 90 6.19 -0.06 16.58
C ASP A 90 5.18 0.56 17.58
N VAL A 91 4.29 -0.27 18.09
CA VAL A 91 3.16 0.18 18.93
C VAL A 91 3.63 0.76 20.25
N ASN A 92 4.68 0.21 20.83
CA ASN A 92 5.15 0.56 22.17
C ASN A 92 6.44 1.40 22.18
N GLU A 93 6.93 1.78 21.01
CA GLU A 93 8.12 2.63 20.82
C GLU A 93 9.41 2.02 21.41
N ASP A 94 9.50 0.67 21.42
CA ASP A 94 10.72 -0.01 21.87
C ASP A 94 11.72 -0.27 20.73
N GLY A 95 11.36 0.16 19.51
CA GLY A 95 12.15 0.08 18.31
C GLY A 95 11.99 -1.25 17.58
N TRP A 96 11.14 -2.18 18.02
CA TRP A 96 10.83 -3.43 17.35
C TRP A 96 9.46 -3.35 16.66
N MET A 97 9.37 -3.80 15.43
CA MET A 97 8.10 -3.84 14.72
C MET A 97 7.14 -4.84 15.35
N ASP A 98 6.01 -4.33 15.80
CA ASP A 98 4.84 -5.05 16.27
C ASP A 98 3.84 -5.22 15.12
N PHE A 99 2.70 -5.86 15.37
CA PHE A 99 1.66 -5.99 14.36
C PHE A 99 0.26 -5.74 14.95
N PHE A 100 -0.40 -4.65 14.49
CA PHE A 100 -1.76 -4.29 14.90
C PHE A 100 -2.79 -4.98 13.99
N VAL A 101 -3.88 -5.49 14.56
CA VAL A 101 -4.88 -6.31 13.84
C VAL A 101 -6.35 -5.94 14.17
N GLY A 102 -6.59 -4.71 14.54
CA GLY A 102 -7.95 -4.18 14.75
C GLY A 102 -8.55 -4.45 16.12
N THR A 103 -8.50 -5.66 16.66
CA THR A 103 -8.99 -5.95 18.01
C THR A 103 -7.88 -6.02 19.05
N GLY A 104 -6.64 -6.10 18.60
CA GLY A 104 -5.46 -6.19 19.43
C GLY A 104 -4.20 -6.00 18.60
N TRP A 105 -3.08 -6.31 19.23
CA TRP A 105 -1.80 -6.30 18.55
C TRP A 105 -0.87 -7.37 19.09
N TYR A 106 0.14 -7.71 18.32
CA TYR A 106 1.16 -8.66 18.66
C TYR A 106 2.45 -7.92 18.96
N LYS A 107 2.86 -7.93 20.24
CA LYS A 107 4.10 -7.32 20.69
C LYS A 107 5.30 -8.20 20.32
N ASN A 108 6.25 -7.66 19.58
CA ASN A 108 7.53 -8.30 19.33
C ASN A 108 8.33 -8.42 20.64
N SER A 109 8.92 -9.58 20.90
CA SER A 109 9.69 -9.82 22.12
C SER A 109 11.11 -9.26 22.10
N GLY A 110 11.55 -8.69 20.94
CA GLY A 110 12.95 -8.35 20.68
C GLY A 110 13.83 -9.55 20.32
N GLU A 111 13.27 -10.75 20.32
CA GLU A 111 13.89 -12.00 19.87
C GLU A 111 12.85 -12.85 19.13
N PRO A 112 12.28 -12.34 18.00
CA PRO A 112 11.10 -12.93 17.35
C PRO A 112 11.32 -14.36 16.87
N LYS A 113 12.54 -14.74 16.47
CA LYS A 113 12.89 -16.10 16.03
C LYS A 113 12.88 -17.13 17.16
N THR A 114 13.07 -16.73 18.41
CA THR A 114 13.23 -17.66 19.56
C THR A 114 12.15 -17.52 20.62
N LYS A 115 11.69 -16.30 20.88
CA LYS A 115 10.67 -16.00 21.91
C LYS A 115 9.32 -15.62 21.31
N GLY A 116 9.30 -15.33 19.97
CA GLY A 116 8.09 -14.96 19.25
C GLY A 116 7.48 -13.63 19.71
N PHE A 117 6.17 -13.57 19.66
CA PHE A 117 5.37 -12.38 19.98
C PHE A 117 4.46 -12.63 21.17
N THR A 118 4.03 -11.57 21.83
CA THR A 118 3.02 -11.62 22.88
C THR A 118 1.74 -10.96 22.41
N THR A 119 0.61 -11.66 22.46
CA THR A 119 -0.69 -11.12 22.10
C THR A 119 -1.18 -10.14 23.16
N ILE A 120 -1.53 -8.93 22.76
CA ILE A 120 -2.21 -7.91 23.57
C ILE A 120 -3.64 -7.79 23.04
N PRO A 121 -4.62 -8.44 23.66
CA PRO A 121 -6.00 -8.45 23.18
C PRO A 121 -6.78 -7.23 23.67
N ASP A 122 -8.00 -7.04 23.09
CA ASP A 122 -9.06 -6.15 23.58
C ASP A 122 -8.70 -4.65 23.60
N VAL A 123 -7.70 -4.22 22.81
CA VAL A 123 -7.36 -2.81 22.68
C VAL A 123 -8.32 -2.09 21.73
N GLY A 124 -8.78 -2.72 20.68
CA GLY A 124 -9.78 -2.27 19.75
C GLY A 124 -11.05 -3.13 19.76
N SER A 125 -12.01 -2.79 18.93
CA SER A 125 -13.29 -3.51 18.86
C SER A 125 -13.75 -3.84 17.44
N LEU A 126 -12.98 -3.44 16.43
CA LEU A 126 -13.31 -3.62 15.03
C LEU A 126 -12.75 -4.91 14.45
N PHE A 127 -13.60 -5.58 13.73
CA PHE A 127 -13.23 -6.59 12.76
C PHE A 127 -12.83 -5.86 11.48
N CYS A 128 -11.53 -5.64 11.29
CA CYS A 128 -11.03 -4.74 10.27
C CYS A 128 -10.87 -5.41 8.91
N HIS A 129 -11.10 -4.61 7.85
CA HIS A 129 -10.66 -4.90 6.51
C HIS A 129 -9.28 -4.26 6.26
N ASP A 130 -9.19 -2.94 6.30
CA ASP A 130 -7.95 -2.18 6.15
C ASP A 130 -7.53 -1.59 7.49
N ASN A 131 -6.22 -1.48 7.71
CA ASN A 131 -5.59 -0.71 8.77
C ASN A 131 -4.40 0.04 8.19
N VAL A 132 -4.33 1.34 8.45
CA VAL A 132 -3.15 2.16 8.13
C VAL A 132 -2.68 2.89 9.38
N ALA A 133 -1.37 3.03 9.51
CA ALA A 133 -0.75 3.75 10.61
C ALA A 133 -0.36 5.16 10.14
N THR A 134 -0.90 6.18 10.81
CA THR A 134 -0.60 7.59 10.53
C THR A 134 -0.83 8.45 11.78
N ASP A 135 -0.14 9.57 11.88
CA ASP A 135 -0.36 10.57 12.95
C ASP A 135 -1.58 11.43 12.59
N VAL A 136 -2.73 11.10 13.19
CA VAL A 136 -4.01 11.72 12.83
C VAL A 136 -4.22 13.08 13.49
N ASP A 137 -3.71 13.27 14.71
CA ASP A 137 -3.95 14.48 15.49
C ASP A 137 -2.71 15.38 15.63
N GLY A 138 -1.64 15.06 14.91
CA GLY A 138 -0.42 15.87 14.83
C GLY A 138 0.40 15.88 16.13
N ASP A 139 0.23 14.86 17.00
CA ASP A 139 0.95 14.79 18.27
C ASP A 139 2.33 14.12 18.15
N GLY A 140 2.70 13.65 16.97
CA GLY A 140 3.95 12.97 16.66
C GLY A 140 3.94 11.47 16.95
N VAL A 141 2.80 10.92 17.32
CA VAL A 141 2.62 9.49 17.61
C VAL A 141 1.76 8.86 16.52
N LEU A 142 2.18 7.70 16.02
CA LEU A 142 1.38 6.98 15.04
C LEU A 142 0.16 6.35 15.69
N ASP A 143 -0.99 6.65 15.12
CA ASP A 143 -2.29 6.08 15.41
C ASP A 143 -2.67 5.03 14.37
N ILE A 144 -3.88 4.45 14.49
CA ILE A 144 -4.42 3.53 13.50
C ILE A 144 -5.74 4.06 12.95
N VAL A 145 -5.83 4.19 11.63
CA VAL A 145 -7.11 4.33 10.93
C VAL A 145 -7.53 2.95 10.44
N ALA A 146 -8.74 2.54 10.79
CA ALA A 146 -9.24 1.20 10.50
C ALA A 146 -10.61 1.24 9.83
N LEU A 147 -10.78 0.40 8.82
CA LEU A 147 -12.04 0.16 8.13
C LEU A 147 -12.66 -1.15 8.57
N SER A 148 -13.95 -1.12 8.91
CA SER A 148 -14.71 -2.30 9.30
C SER A 148 -14.99 -3.21 8.11
N ASN A 149 -14.80 -4.51 8.28
CA ASN A 149 -15.27 -5.53 7.33
C ASN A 149 -16.75 -5.92 7.55
N HIS A 150 -17.52 -5.17 8.29
CA HIS A 150 -18.89 -5.56 8.57
C HIS A 150 -19.84 -5.13 7.44
N PRO A 151 -20.38 -6.06 6.62
CA PRO A 151 -21.13 -5.73 5.41
C PRO A 151 -22.46 -4.98 5.67
N ARG A 152 -22.92 -4.91 6.93
CA ARG A 152 -24.16 -4.21 7.30
C ARG A 152 -23.93 -2.88 7.98
N ASN A 153 -22.75 -2.67 8.55
CA ASN A 153 -22.35 -1.43 9.21
C ASN A 153 -20.86 -1.17 8.93
N PRO A 154 -20.50 -0.98 7.66
CA PRO A 154 -19.13 -0.59 7.37
C PRO A 154 -18.92 0.83 7.90
N TYR A 155 -17.85 1.03 8.63
CA TYR A 155 -17.47 2.34 9.13
C TYR A 155 -15.95 2.47 9.23
N MET A 156 -15.48 3.69 9.14
CA MET A 156 -14.10 4.08 9.32
C MET A 156 -13.95 4.70 10.70
N VAL A 157 -12.93 4.28 11.44
CA VAL A 157 -12.62 4.79 12.76
C VAL A 157 -11.14 5.13 12.87
N TRP A 158 -10.85 6.10 13.69
CA TRP A 158 -9.54 6.37 14.21
C TRP A 158 -9.40 5.74 15.60
N TYR A 159 -8.42 4.89 15.77
CA TYR A 159 -7.96 4.38 17.05
C TYR A 159 -6.79 5.24 17.52
N ARG A 160 -7.06 6.13 18.47
CA ARG A 160 -6.04 6.95 19.08
C ARG A 160 -5.20 6.12 20.04
N LYS A 161 -3.89 6.07 19.80
CA LYS A 161 -2.95 5.31 20.63
C LYS A 161 -2.82 5.98 22.02
N PRO A 162 -3.09 5.26 23.13
CA PRO A 162 -2.92 5.79 24.47
C PRO A 162 -1.45 5.69 24.92
N GLU A 163 -1.08 6.42 25.98
CA GLU A 163 0.25 6.34 26.63
C GLU A 163 0.61 4.91 27.06
N ASP A 164 -0.35 4.13 27.54
CA ASP A 164 -0.22 2.68 27.74
C ASP A 164 -0.91 1.93 26.59
N PRO A 165 -0.19 1.48 25.56
CA PRO A 165 -0.79 0.86 24.39
C PRO A 165 -1.38 -0.54 24.68
N SER A 166 -1.17 -1.11 25.85
CA SER A 166 -1.83 -2.34 26.28
C SER A 166 -3.25 -2.11 26.85
N SER A 167 -3.60 -0.86 27.12
CA SER A 167 -4.93 -0.47 27.52
C SER A 167 -5.90 -0.40 26.33
N LYS A 168 -7.18 -0.19 26.59
CA LYS A 168 -8.16 0.00 25.53
C LYS A 168 -7.94 1.34 24.84
N TRP A 169 -7.86 1.32 23.50
CA TRP A 169 -7.72 2.53 22.69
C TRP A 169 -9.06 3.23 22.48
N ASP A 170 -9.03 4.54 22.47
CA ASP A 170 -10.21 5.33 22.09
C ASP A 170 -10.53 5.11 20.62
N SER A 171 -11.80 4.85 20.35
CA SER A 171 -12.31 4.64 18.98
C SER A 171 -13.15 5.83 18.58
N ILE A 172 -12.65 6.65 17.67
CA ILE A 172 -13.31 7.86 17.20
C ILE A 172 -13.87 7.58 15.82
N TYR A 173 -15.19 7.76 15.68
CA TYR A 173 -15.89 7.55 14.42
C TYR A 173 -15.52 8.66 13.42
N ILE A 174 -15.15 8.28 12.19
CA ILE A 174 -14.85 9.20 11.10
C ILE A 174 -16.03 9.26 10.13
N ALA A 175 -16.41 8.12 9.55
CA ALA A 175 -17.47 8.07 8.55
C ALA A 175 -18.15 6.70 8.47
N GLU A 176 -19.37 6.65 7.91
CA GLU A 176 -19.90 5.40 7.36
C GLU A 176 -19.06 4.97 6.17
N GLY A 177 -18.83 3.68 6.04
CA GLY A 177 -17.87 3.14 5.13
C GLY A 177 -18.42 2.23 4.05
N ILE A 178 -17.55 1.90 3.17
CA ILE A 178 -17.61 0.81 2.22
C ILE A 178 -16.58 -0.25 2.64
N HIS A 179 -16.49 -1.34 1.93
CA HIS A 179 -15.55 -2.40 2.14
C HIS A 179 -14.17 -2.00 1.58
N GLY A 180 -13.20 -1.71 2.45
CA GLY A 180 -11.85 -1.30 2.06
C GLY A 180 -11.72 0.12 1.46
N GLY A 181 -10.54 0.45 0.98
CA GLY A 181 -10.27 1.62 0.15
C GLY A 181 -9.30 2.67 0.69
N ILE A 182 -8.75 2.53 1.90
CA ILE A 182 -7.70 3.40 2.41
C ILE A 182 -6.30 2.78 2.23
N ASP A 183 -6.22 1.46 2.23
CA ASP A 183 -4.98 0.72 2.03
C ASP A 183 -4.47 0.86 0.57
N PRO A 184 -3.15 0.96 0.32
CA PRO A 184 -2.08 0.95 1.31
C PRO A 184 -1.70 2.34 1.87
N MET A 185 -1.93 3.45 1.14
CA MET A 185 -1.42 4.78 1.44
C MET A 185 -2.44 5.89 1.18
N GLY A 186 -3.72 5.65 1.54
CA GLY A 186 -4.80 6.60 1.32
C GLY A 186 -4.85 7.70 2.39
N TYR A 187 -3.75 8.41 2.64
CA TYR A 187 -3.70 9.51 3.60
C TYR A 187 -2.59 10.52 3.25
N GLY A 188 -2.81 11.78 3.54
CA GLY A 188 -1.90 12.89 3.29
C GLY A 188 -2.56 14.24 3.56
N ASP A 189 -1.80 15.31 3.60
CA ASP A 189 -2.28 16.69 3.70
C ASP A 189 -2.72 17.17 2.31
N LEU A 190 -4.01 16.92 1.96
CA LEU A 190 -4.53 17.13 0.61
C LEU A 190 -4.90 18.59 0.33
N ASP A 191 -5.21 19.38 1.35
CA ASP A 191 -5.59 20.79 1.21
C ASP A 191 -4.53 21.77 1.70
N LYS A 192 -3.36 21.26 2.10
CA LYS A 192 -2.20 22.03 2.55
C LYS A 192 -2.45 22.86 3.81
N ASP A 193 -3.32 22.42 4.69
CA ASP A 193 -3.58 23.08 5.96
C ASP A 193 -2.68 22.58 7.11
N GLY A 194 -1.89 21.53 6.84
CA GLY A 194 -0.85 20.99 7.71
C GLY A 194 -1.32 19.84 8.58
N ASP A 195 -2.48 19.28 8.33
CA ASP A 195 -2.97 18.10 9.03
C ASP A 195 -3.19 16.90 8.08
N MET A 196 -3.54 15.76 8.66
CA MET A 196 -3.65 14.50 7.94
C MET A 196 -5.09 14.26 7.50
N ASP A 197 -5.32 14.24 6.19
CA ASP A 197 -6.56 13.84 5.55
C ASP A 197 -6.55 12.35 5.16
N LEU A 198 -7.72 11.81 4.85
CA LEU A 198 -7.89 10.40 4.52
C LEU A 198 -8.63 10.23 3.20
N VAL A 199 -8.22 9.25 2.41
CA VAL A 199 -8.87 8.88 1.15
C VAL A 199 -9.50 7.50 1.29
N ARG A 200 -10.76 7.38 0.86
CA ARG A 200 -11.44 6.10 0.79
C ARG A 200 -12.52 6.10 -0.29
N GLY A 201 -12.41 5.20 -1.24
CA GLY A 201 -13.41 5.09 -2.30
C GLY A 201 -13.54 6.37 -3.13
N GLU A 202 -14.76 6.89 -3.23
CA GLU A 202 -15.12 8.08 -4.01
C GLU A 202 -14.96 9.40 -3.23
N ALA A 203 -14.36 9.37 -2.05
CA ALA A 203 -14.29 10.51 -1.17
C ALA A 203 -12.92 10.65 -0.51
N TRP A 204 -12.52 11.88 -0.28
CA TRP A 204 -11.56 12.20 0.74
C TRP A 204 -12.25 12.85 1.94
N PHE A 205 -11.63 12.78 3.10
CA PHE A 205 -12.17 13.23 4.37
C PHE A 205 -11.19 14.23 4.96
N GLU A 206 -11.57 15.51 4.92
CA GLU A 206 -10.83 16.61 5.51
C GLU A 206 -10.86 16.50 7.04
N ASN A 207 -9.69 16.59 7.68
CA ASN A 207 -9.55 16.68 9.13
C ASN A 207 -9.77 18.12 9.58
N ALA A 208 -10.99 18.62 9.50
CA ALA A 208 -11.37 20.03 9.57
C ALA A 208 -11.09 20.73 10.92
N ASN A 209 -10.31 20.15 11.81
CA ASN A 209 -9.92 20.75 13.07
C ASN A 209 -8.53 20.33 13.58
N SER A 210 -7.76 19.69 12.73
CA SER A 210 -6.35 19.29 12.95
C SER A 210 -6.10 18.38 14.17
N ILE A 211 -7.16 17.87 14.79
CA ILE A 211 -7.10 16.97 15.95
C ILE A 211 -7.96 15.71 15.79
N GLY A 212 -8.35 15.38 14.56
CA GLY A 212 -9.02 14.14 14.20
C GLY A 212 -10.45 13.95 14.74
N THR A 213 -11.08 15.00 15.31
CA THR A 213 -12.42 14.86 15.92
C THR A 213 -13.56 15.44 15.09
N ARG A 214 -13.24 16.10 13.97
CA ARG A 214 -14.22 16.64 13.03
C ARG A 214 -13.76 16.38 11.60
N TRP A 215 -14.54 15.58 10.89
CA TRP A 215 -14.27 15.20 9.51
C TRP A 215 -15.34 15.73 8.56
N ILE A 216 -14.91 16.24 7.40
CA ILE A 216 -15.79 16.72 6.33
C ILE A 216 -15.58 15.82 5.12
N PRO A 217 -16.58 15.05 4.67
CA PRO A 217 -16.44 14.23 3.47
C PRO A 217 -16.62 15.06 2.21
N HIS A 218 -15.64 14.97 1.31
CA HIS A 218 -15.65 15.53 -0.04
C HIS A 218 -15.80 14.39 -1.04
N LYS A 219 -16.83 14.47 -1.90
CA LYS A 219 -17.20 13.42 -2.85
C LYS A 219 -17.13 13.91 -4.29
N GLU A 220 -16.13 14.72 -4.58
CA GLU A 220 -15.96 15.37 -5.85
C GLU A 220 -15.28 14.47 -6.89
N PHE A 221 -14.48 13.50 -6.46
CA PHE A 221 -13.73 12.69 -7.39
C PHE A 221 -14.41 11.34 -7.66
N ILE A 222 -15.14 11.32 -8.75
CA ILE A 222 -15.73 10.11 -9.32
C ILE A 222 -15.10 9.87 -10.68
N PRO A 223 -14.62 8.65 -10.99
CA PRO A 223 -14.07 8.34 -12.30
C PRO A 223 -15.02 8.77 -13.44
N LYS A 224 -14.47 9.24 -14.54
CA LYS A 224 -15.23 9.82 -15.68
C LYS A 224 -16.40 8.95 -16.14
N ASN A 225 -16.25 7.63 -16.10
CA ASN A 225 -17.29 6.66 -16.47
C ASN A 225 -18.05 6.10 -15.26
N GLY A 226 -17.99 6.81 -14.13
CA GLY A 226 -18.57 6.39 -12.86
C GLY A 226 -17.77 5.32 -12.15
N SER A 227 -18.08 5.11 -10.88
CA SER A 227 -17.55 4.01 -10.08
C SER A 227 -18.16 2.66 -10.52
N ARG A 228 -17.45 1.58 -10.25
CA ARG A 228 -17.89 0.20 -10.54
C ARG A 228 -18.07 -0.59 -9.26
N PRO A 229 -19.14 -0.31 -8.48
CA PRO A 229 -19.37 -1.02 -7.23
C PRO A 229 -19.73 -2.49 -7.51
N ASP A 230 -19.19 -3.37 -6.69
CA ASP A 230 -19.55 -4.77 -6.64
C ASP A 230 -20.62 -5.07 -5.58
N LYS A 231 -20.76 -6.32 -5.15
CA LYS A 231 -21.65 -6.74 -4.07
C LYS A 231 -21.26 -6.23 -2.68
N TYR A 232 -20.01 -5.77 -2.52
CA TYR A 232 -19.48 -5.21 -1.28
C TYR A 232 -19.49 -3.68 -1.27
N GLY A 233 -19.83 -3.05 -2.38
CA GLY A 233 -19.75 -1.62 -2.62
C GLY A 233 -18.56 -1.29 -3.50
N LEU A 234 -18.11 -0.04 -3.47
CA LEU A 234 -16.91 0.37 -4.19
C LEU A 234 -15.69 0.05 -3.33
N CYS A 235 -14.91 -0.94 -3.75
CA CYS A 235 -13.61 -1.23 -3.16
C CYS A 235 -12.51 -0.64 -4.05
N LEU A 236 -11.68 0.21 -3.49
CA LEU A 236 -10.54 0.81 -4.16
C LEU A 236 -9.32 0.64 -3.27
N LYS A 237 -8.15 0.45 -3.91
CA LYS A 237 -6.88 0.71 -3.25
C LYS A 237 -6.53 2.16 -3.51
N SER A 238 -5.94 2.85 -2.53
CA SER A 238 -5.63 4.28 -2.64
C SER A 238 -4.20 4.57 -2.25
N TRP A 239 -3.57 5.46 -3.02
CA TRP A 239 -2.21 5.96 -2.75
C TRP A 239 -2.19 7.47 -2.95
N VAL A 240 -1.72 8.18 -1.93
CA VAL A 240 -1.58 9.64 -1.96
C VAL A 240 -0.11 10.01 -2.15
N ILE A 241 0.19 10.80 -3.18
CA ILE A 241 1.54 11.22 -3.55
C ILE A 241 1.47 12.44 -4.47
N ASP A 242 2.47 13.31 -4.48
CA ASP A 242 2.67 14.35 -5.50
C ASP A 242 3.23 13.68 -6.76
N LEU A 243 2.33 13.25 -7.67
CA LEU A 243 2.69 12.45 -8.83
C LEU A 243 3.26 13.29 -9.97
N ASP A 244 2.72 14.49 -10.18
CA ASP A 244 3.13 15.37 -11.26
C ASP A 244 4.18 16.42 -10.84
N GLN A 245 4.61 16.37 -9.57
CA GLN A 245 5.65 17.20 -8.99
C GLN A 245 5.32 18.70 -8.97
N ASP A 246 4.04 19.05 -8.88
CA ASP A 246 3.56 20.42 -8.81
C ASP A 246 3.47 20.96 -7.37
N GLY A 247 3.61 20.07 -6.38
CA GLY A 247 3.61 20.34 -4.94
C GLY A 247 2.25 20.16 -4.27
N ASP A 248 1.25 19.64 -4.99
CA ASP A 248 -0.04 19.19 -4.47
C ASP A 248 -0.03 17.66 -4.35
N LEU A 249 -0.72 17.10 -3.35
CA LEU A 249 -0.83 15.65 -3.26
C LEU A 249 -1.97 15.14 -4.12
N ASP A 250 -1.66 14.19 -5.00
CA ASP A 250 -2.59 13.51 -5.90
C ASP A 250 -3.08 12.20 -5.30
N ILE A 251 -4.08 11.58 -5.95
CA ILE A 251 -4.66 10.32 -5.51
C ILE A 251 -4.61 9.30 -6.66
N ILE A 252 -3.81 8.24 -6.50
CA ILE A 252 -3.81 7.09 -7.40
C ILE A 252 -4.73 6.01 -6.82
N GLN A 253 -5.57 5.42 -7.66
CA GLN A 253 -6.51 4.38 -7.23
C GLN A 253 -6.55 3.19 -8.19
N ALA A 254 -6.76 2.00 -7.60
CA ALA A 254 -7.01 0.75 -8.31
C ALA A 254 -8.37 0.17 -7.91
N GLU A 255 -9.22 -0.16 -8.88
CA GLU A 255 -10.54 -0.75 -8.64
C GLU A 255 -10.40 -2.23 -8.30
N ALA A 256 -10.65 -2.56 -7.05
CA ALA A 256 -10.65 -3.90 -6.50
C ALA A 256 -12.07 -4.48 -6.40
N ASP A 257 -12.16 -5.79 -6.16
CA ASP A 257 -13.42 -6.54 -6.01
C ASP A 257 -14.40 -6.42 -7.19
N THR A 258 -13.86 -6.18 -8.37
CA THR A 258 -14.62 -6.11 -9.63
C THR A 258 -13.94 -6.88 -10.75
N PRO A 259 -14.68 -7.60 -11.61
CA PRO A 259 -14.05 -8.39 -12.67
C PRO A 259 -13.50 -7.55 -13.84
N ASP A 260 -13.66 -6.26 -13.81
CA ASP A 260 -13.24 -5.34 -14.90
C ASP A 260 -12.82 -3.99 -14.31
N GLY A 261 -11.83 -4.01 -13.43
CA GLY A 261 -11.29 -2.85 -12.73
C GLY A 261 -10.41 -1.96 -13.63
N ARG A 262 -10.14 -0.78 -13.13
CA ARG A 262 -9.24 0.21 -13.74
C ARG A 262 -8.20 0.65 -12.73
N VAL A 263 -7.06 1.18 -13.24
CA VAL A 263 -6.12 1.98 -12.47
C VAL A 263 -6.13 3.38 -13.07
N PHE A 264 -6.22 4.38 -12.21
CA PHE A 264 -6.34 5.78 -12.59
C PHE A 264 -5.82 6.69 -11.47
N TRP A 265 -5.68 7.97 -11.76
CA TRP A 265 -5.34 8.96 -10.76
C TRP A 265 -6.16 10.24 -10.90
N PHE A 266 -6.23 10.98 -9.81
CA PHE A 266 -6.80 12.31 -9.77
C PHE A 266 -5.69 13.30 -9.44
N GLU A 267 -5.44 14.19 -10.41
CA GLU A 267 -4.61 15.37 -10.22
C GLU A 267 -5.33 16.36 -9.33
N ASN A 268 -4.63 16.87 -8.33
CA ASN A 268 -5.12 17.90 -7.43
C ASN A 268 -4.64 19.28 -7.88
N ASP A 269 -5.41 19.98 -8.70
CA ASP A 269 -5.14 21.37 -9.10
C ASP A 269 -5.86 22.33 -8.13
N ASP A 270 -5.26 22.60 -6.96
CA ASP A 270 -5.82 23.46 -5.89
C ASP A 270 -7.24 23.02 -5.47
N LEU A 271 -7.39 21.71 -5.14
CA LEU A 271 -8.64 21.01 -4.83
C LEU A 271 -9.64 20.90 -5.99
N ASN A 272 -9.23 21.20 -7.20
CA ASN A 272 -9.99 20.90 -8.39
C ASN A 272 -9.51 19.57 -9.01
N TRP A 273 -10.18 18.48 -8.68
CA TRP A 273 -9.77 17.13 -9.03
C TRP A 273 -9.97 16.81 -10.51
N ILE A 274 -8.88 16.46 -11.22
CA ILE A 274 -8.88 16.14 -12.64
C ILE A 274 -8.59 14.65 -12.83
N TYR A 275 -9.53 13.92 -13.43
CA TYR A 275 -9.38 12.48 -13.67
C TYR A 275 -8.46 12.16 -14.85
N HIS A 276 -7.51 11.25 -14.62
CA HIS A 276 -6.62 10.68 -15.62
C HIS A 276 -6.64 9.14 -15.56
N GLY A 277 -6.89 8.49 -16.69
CA GLY A 277 -6.84 7.03 -16.78
C GLY A 277 -5.41 6.53 -17.00
N ILE A 278 -4.97 5.56 -16.22
CA ILE A 278 -3.71 4.83 -16.43
C ILE A 278 -3.98 3.62 -17.32
N THR A 279 -5.01 2.84 -17.00
CA THR A 279 -5.41 1.68 -17.80
C THR A 279 -6.43 2.01 -18.88
N ALA A 280 -6.68 1.05 -19.77
CA ALA A 280 -7.87 1.05 -20.60
C ALA A 280 -9.16 0.97 -19.76
N GLU A 281 -10.30 1.38 -20.37
CA GLU A 281 -11.62 1.37 -19.71
C GLU A 281 -12.17 -0.03 -19.42
N SER A 282 -11.65 -1.07 -20.09
CA SER A 282 -12.02 -2.47 -19.88
C SER A 282 -10.76 -3.31 -19.92
N THR A 283 -10.44 -3.95 -18.81
CA THR A 283 -9.18 -4.68 -18.60
C THR A 283 -9.42 -6.17 -18.40
N GLY A 284 -10.62 -6.57 -17.94
CA GLY A 284 -10.91 -7.94 -17.52
C GLY A 284 -10.17 -8.35 -16.24
N GLN A 285 -9.61 -7.39 -15.50
CA GLN A 285 -8.84 -7.62 -14.28
C GLN A 285 -9.54 -7.03 -13.05
N ASP A 286 -9.27 -7.62 -11.92
CA ASP A 286 -9.61 -7.17 -10.58
C ASP A 286 -8.31 -6.67 -9.95
N PHE A 287 -8.09 -5.36 -9.94
CA PHE A 287 -6.84 -4.78 -9.43
C PHE A 287 -6.86 -4.63 -7.92
N HIS A 288 -6.58 -5.73 -7.21
CA HIS A 288 -6.69 -5.80 -5.76
C HIS A 288 -5.38 -5.43 -5.01
N SER A 289 -4.31 -5.15 -5.70
CA SER A 289 -3.08 -4.58 -5.14
C SER A 289 -2.76 -3.24 -5.77
N LEU A 290 -2.03 -2.41 -5.06
CA LEU A 290 -1.54 -1.13 -5.55
C LEU A 290 -0.19 -0.82 -4.89
N LEU A 291 0.85 -0.70 -5.71
CA LEU A 291 2.16 -0.23 -5.29
C LEU A 291 2.56 0.95 -6.19
N VAL A 292 3.04 2.01 -5.58
CA VAL A 292 3.60 3.18 -6.28
C VAL A 292 5.03 3.37 -5.81
N ALA A 293 5.99 3.20 -6.70
CA ALA A 293 7.41 3.30 -6.40
C ALA A 293 8.22 3.53 -7.69
N ASP A 294 9.43 4.03 -7.56
CA ASP A 294 10.42 4.08 -8.65
C ASP A 294 10.92 2.65 -8.90
N LEU A 295 10.29 1.95 -9.86
CA LEU A 295 10.53 0.53 -10.11
C LEU A 295 11.61 0.27 -11.15
N ASP A 296 12.08 1.31 -11.86
CA ASP A 296 13.17 1.20 -12.84
C ASP A 296 14.37 2.12 -12.55
N ASN A 297 14.37 2.77 -11.36
CA ASN A 297 15.43 3.64 -10.87
C ASN A 297 15.72 4.84 -11.80
N ASP A 298 14.71 5.37 -12.49
CA ASP A 298 14.84 6.55 -13.34
C ASP A 298 14.56 7.87 -12.62
N GLY A 299 14.01 7.81 -11.42
CA GLY A 299 13.78 8.91 -10.49
C GLY A 299 12.34 9.42 -10.43
N ASP A 300 11.44 8.82 -11.17
CA ASP A 300 10.00 9.03 -11.02
C ASP A 300 9.28 7.75 -10.53
N VAL A 301 8.00 7.86 -10.23
CA VAL A 301 7.27 6.71 -9.68
C VAL A 301 6.41 6.05 -10.74
N ASP A 302 6.43 4.72 -10.71
CA ASP A 302 5.61 3.82 -11.49
C ASP A 302 4.47 3.25 -10.67
N VAL A 303 3.54 2.58 -11.34
CA VAL A 303 2.42 1.91 -10.69
C VAL A 303 2.44 0.42 -10.99
N PHE A 304 2.47 -0.41 -9.95
CA PHE A 304 2.24 -1.85 -10.05
C PHE A 304 0.86 -2.21 -9.53
N SER A 305 0.19 -3.11 -10.22
CA SER A 305 -1.00 -3.79 -9.71
C SER A 305 -1.13 -5.19 -10.31
N SER A 306 -1.87 -6.06 -9.64
CA SER A 306 -2.11 -7.41 -10.10
C SER A 306 -3.54 -7.87 -9.91
N GLY A 307 -3.93 -8.85 -10.70
CA GLY A 307 -5.26 -9.43 -10.73
C GLY A 307 -5.62 -10.12 -9.42
N GLY A 308 -6.75 -9.72 -8.86
CA GLY A 308 -7.35 -10.33 -7.67
C GLY A 308 -8.26 -11.50 -7.97
N ALA A 309 -8.96 -11.94 -6.92
CA ALA A 309 -9.80 -13.14 -6.96
C ALA A 309 -11.03 -13.07 -7.88
N LEU A 310 -11.41 -11.86 -8.33
CA LEU A 310 -12.56 -11.65 -9.21
C LEU A 310 -12.18 -11.34 -10.66
N SER A 311 -10.91 -11.40 -11.04
CA SER A 311 -10.50 -11.31 -12.46
C SER A 311 -11.30 -12.27 -13.32
N ALA A 312 -11.73 -11.79 -14.50
CA ALA A 312 -12.63 -12.53 -15.36
C ALA A 312 -12.00 -13.80 -15.96
N ASP A 313 -10.72 -13.71 -16.26
CA ASP A 313 -9.91 -14.77 -16.87
C ASP A 313 -8.56 -14.88 -16.15
N ASP A 314 -7.46 -14.97 -16.87
CA ASP A 314 -6.11 -15.08 -16.32
C ASP A 314 -5.77 -13.89 -15.40
N MET A 315 -5.25 -14.20 -14.23
CA MET A 315 -4.77 -13.20 -13.28
C MET A 315 -3.40 -12.72 -13.71
N LYS A 316 -3.27 -11.43 -13.98
CA LYS A 316 -2.05 -10.83 -14.51
C LYS A 316 -1.49 -9.79 -13.57
N ALA A 317 -0.18 -9.64 -13.62
CA ALA A 317 0.52 -8.56 -12.94
C ALA A 317 1.10 -7.59 -13.97
N PHE A 318 0.92 -6.29 -13.72
CA PHE A 318 1.33 -5.22 -14.60
C PHE A 318 2.15 -4.17 -13.87
N ILE A 319 3.04 -3.51 -14.62
CA ILE A 319 3.61 -2.22 -14.27
C ILE A 319 3.20 -1.22 -15.34
N TRP A 320 2.79 -0.05 -14.92
CA TRP A 320 2.63 1.12 -15.78
C TRP A 320 3.77 2.07 -15.49
N GLU A 321 4.73 2.12 -16.44
CA GLU A 321 5.88 3.02 -16.44
C GLU A 321 5.40 4.46 -16.69
N ASN A 322 5.79 5.40 -15.83
CA ASN A 322 5.49 6.81 -15.95
C ASN A 322 6.51 7.48 -16.89
N ILE A 323 6.21 7.51 -18.18
CA ILE A 323 7.18 7.88 -19.24
C ILE A 323 7.65 9.32 -19.18
N ASP A 324 6.84 10.23 -18.70
CA ASP A 324 7.17 11.66 -18.65
C ASP A 324 7.47 12.17 -17.24
N GLY A 325 7.37 11.32 -16.24
CA GLY A 325 7.63 11.62 -14.83
C GLY A 325 6.57 12.51 -14.17
N TYR A 326 5.45 12.75 -14.86
CA TYR A 326 4.39 13.66 -14.44
C TYR A 326 2.99 13.06 -14.57
N GLY A 327 2.89 11.74 -14.77
CA GLY A 327 1.61 11.04 -14.87
C GLY A 327 0.81 11.30 -16.17
N GLY A 328 1.36 12.05 -17.12
CA GLY A 328 0.69 12.40 -18.39
C GLY A 328 0.81 11.32 -19.46
N ALA A 329 1.79 10.42 -19.36
CA ALA A 329 2.05 9.36 -20.34
C ALA A 329 2.51 8.07 -19.67
N TRP A 330 1.76 6.99 -19.87
CA TRP A 330 2.00 5.67 -19.27
C TRP A 330 2.29 4.62 -20.33
N LYS A 331 3.19 3.68 -19.99
CA LYS A 331 3.47 2.51 -20.81
C LYS A 331 3.26 1.24 -20.00
N GLU A 332 2.35 0.40 -20.46
CA GLU A 332 2.02 -0.87 -19.82
C GLU A 332 3.09 -1.93 -20.09
N HIS A 333 3.51 -2.60 -19.03
CA HIS A 333 4.37 -3.77 -19.05
C HIS A 333 3.68 -4.93 -18.36
N LEU A 334 3.59 -6.05 -19.06
CA LEU A 334 3.11 -7.30 -18.48
C LEU A 334 4.27 -7.97 -17.71
N VAL A 335 4.15 -8.07 -16.40
CA VAL A 335 5.14 -8.73 -15.54
C VAL A 335 4.92 -10.25 -15.56
N SER A 336 3.67 -10.70 -15.46
CA SER A 336 3.30 -12.13 -15.49
C SER A 336 1.86 -12.34 -15.93
N GLU A 337 1.60 -13.49 -16.54
CA GLU A 337 0.25 -13.95 -16.92
C GLU A 337 -0.41 -14.85 -15.87
N ASP A 338 0.31 -15.25 -14.80
CA ASP A 338 -0.13 -16.27 -13.83
C ASP A 338 0.06 -15.84 -12.36
N ILE A 339 0.10 -14.53 -12.07
CA ILE A 339 0.20 -14.05 -10.69
C ILE A 339 -1.16 -13.62 -10.18
N ASN A 340 -1.63 -14.34 -9.14
CA ASN A 340 -2.74 -13.92 -8.30
C ASN A 340 -2.21 -13.08 -7.15
N GLY A 341 -2.13 -11.78 -7.37
CA GLY A 341 -1.57 -10.83 -6.41
C GLY A 341 -2.65 -10.01 -5.72
N HIS A 342 -3.47 -10.66 -4.89
CA HIS A 342 -4.52 -9.98 -4.13
C HIS A 342 -3.96 -8.86 -3.23
N GLU A 343 -2.78 -9.05 -2.66
CA GLU A 343 -2.00 -8.01 -2.00
C GLU A 343 -0.55 -8.06 -2.51
N ALA A 344 0.04 -6.88 -2.69
CA ALA A 344 1.45 -6.74 -3.04
C ALA A 344 2.05 -5.55 -2.28
N VAL A 345 3.27 -5.71 -1.81
CA VAL A 345 4.04 -4.67 -1.13
C VAL A 345 5.44 -4.64 -1.72
N GLY A 346 5.98 -3.45 -1.94
CA GLY A 346 7.32 -3.23 -2.46
C GLY A 346 8.31 -2.75 -1.42
N GLY A 347 9.57 -3.09 -1.62
CA GLY A 347 10.70 -2.64 -0.81
C GLY A 347 12.00 -3.29 -1.29
N ASP A 348 13.12 -2.71 -0.92
CA ASP A 348 14.46 -3.27 -1.16
C ASP A 348 14.67 -4.45 -0.19
N VAL A 349 14.28 -5.66 -0.63
CA VAL A 349 14.24 -6.86 0.23
C VAL A 349 15.62 -7.39 0.51
N ASP A 350 16.49 -7.41 -0.48
CA ASP A 350 17.81 -8.01 -0.39
C ASP A 350 18.96 -7.00 -0.20
N GLY A 351 18.63 -5.70 -0.12
CA GLY A 351 19.57 -4.64 0.17
C GLY A 351 20.45 -4.24 -1.02
N ASP A 352 20.02 -4.52 -2.26
CA ASP A 352 20.79 -4.19 -3.47
C ASP A 352 20.47 -2.82 -4.06
N GLY A 353 19.42 -2.16 -3.57
CA GLY A 353 19.05 -0.76 -3.84
C GLY A 353 17.97 -0.58 -4.89
N ASP A 354 17.37 -1.65 -5.38
CA ASP A 354 16.17 -1.56 -6.21
C ASP A 354 14.89 -2.04 -5.46
N ILE A 355 13.73 -1.75 -6.01
CA ILE A 355 12.47 -2.09 -5.34
C ILE A 355 11.96 -3.42 -5.85
N ASP A 356 11.92 -4.38 -4.94
CA ASP A 356 11.34 -5.70 -5.13
C ASP A 356 9.85 -5.70 -4.78
N ILE A 357 9.14 -6.79 -5.14
CA ILE A 357 7.73 -6.93 -4.86
C ILE A 357 7.45 -8.30 -4.23
N CYS A 358 6.87 -8.31 -3.02
CA CYS A 358 6.30 -9.50 -2.42
C CYS A 358 4.78 -9.52 -2.61
N THR A 359 4.22 -10.69 -2.96
CA THR A 359 2.78 -10.81 -3.24
C THR A 359 2.21 -12.17 -2.86
N LYS A 360 0.88 -12.22 -2.70
CA LYS A 360 0.13 -13.45 -2.36
C LYS A 360 -1.32 -13.40 -2.83
N PRO A 361 -1.98 -14.57 -3.03
CA PRO A 361 -3.39 -14.63 -3.40
C PRO A 361 -4.34 -14.38 -2.21
N TRP A 362 -5.61 -14.12 -2.52
CA TRP A 362 -6.70 -14.30 -1.54
C TRP A 362 -6.97 -15.77 -1.27
N ASN A 363 -7.29 -16.53 -2.33
CA ASN A 363 -7.52 -17.98 -2.26
C ASN A 363 -6.26 -18.70 -2.74
N GLY A 364 -5.70 -19.51 -1.89
CA GLY A 364 -4.46 -20.25 -2.16
C GLY A 364 -3.46 -20.04 -1.01
N ASP A 365 -2.29 -20.59 -1.18
CA ASP A 365 -1.23 -20.66 -0.16
C ASP A 365 0.15 -20.21 -0.67
N LEU A 366 0.25 -19.83 -1.95
CA LEU A 366 1.51 -19.48 -2.59
C LEU A 366 1.87 -18.01 -2.37
N HIS A 367 3.00 -17.76 -1.75
CA HIS A 367 3.61 -16.46 -1.64
C HIS A 367 4.77 -16.35 -2.63
N LEU A 368 4.88 -15.20 -3.31
CA LEU A 368 5.88 -14.95 -4.34
C LEU A 368 6.72 -13.71 -4.00
N PHE A 369 7.99 -13.81 -4.33
CA PHE A 369 8.95 -12.74 -4.33
C PHE A 369 9.35 -12.46 -5.78
N LEU A 370 9.10 -11.26 -6.25
CA LEU A 370 9.49 -10.74 -7.53
C LEU A 370 10.74 -9.89 -7.29
N GLU A 371 11.90 -10.51 -7.45
CA GLU A 371 13.19 -9.86 -7.29
C GLU A 371 13.44 -8.97 -8.51
N ASN A 372 13.63 -7.68 -8.31
CA ASN A 372 14.01 -6.73 -9.34
C ASN A 372 15.47 -6.94 -9.72
N LYS A 373 15.82 -6.85 -10.99
CA LYS A 373 17.15 -7.10 -11.50
C LYS A 373 17.70 -5.91 -12.27
N LEU A 374 17.42 -4.73 -11.76
CA LEU A 374 18.01 -3.49 -12.26
C LEU A 374 19.45 -3.36 -11.74
N ASN A 375 20.44 -3.74 -12.50
CA ASN A 375 21.87 -3.59 -12.16
C ASN A 375 22.57 -2.64 -13.12
#